data_50afd71228bfbed0a9f119ff94c4bfe5
#
_entry.id   50afd71228bfbed0a9f119ff94c4bfe5
#
_cell.length_a   1.000
_cell.length_b   1.000
_cell.length_c   1.000
_cell.angle_alpha   90.00
_cell.angle_beta   90.00
_cell.angle_gamma   90.00
#
_symmetry.space_group_name_H-M   'P 1'
#
loop_
_entity.id
_entity.type
_entity.pdbx_description
1 polymer ?
#
loop_
_entity_poly.entity_id
_entity_poly.type
_entity_poly.pdbx_seq_one_letter_code
_entity_poly.pdbx_strand_id
1 'polypeptide(L)'
;MRRDAMQELYDWKEKSTRKPLIIRGARQVGKTWLMKEIAATAYKQFAYINFEDNEVMKEIFQKDFDIERILMAIQLVTGKVVNTDTLILFDELQEAPRGLTAMKYFQEKAPQYHVIAAGSLLGIAMHQNDSFPVGKVDFIDLYPLSFSEFLEAIGQEPFASLLAKQDWNLISTFRSKLTDFLKQYYFVGGMPEVVNAFIEHKDYAEVRQLQQNILDSYDRDFSKHAPIAEVPRIRMVWRSIPAQLAKENRKFIYGVIKEGARAKDFELAMEWLIDAGLIYKVNRVKKGGIPLSAYEDFSAFKLFMLDTGLMGAMSGLPPQALLEGNVLFTDYKGAITEQYVLQQLKSVKGLNIYYWSSDTSKGELDFLLQKEIYIIPVEVKAEENLQSKSLRSFVEKNPGLHGIRFSMSDYRQQEWLTNYPLYSVGYIF
;
A
#
# COMPACT_ATOMS: atom_id res chain seq x y z
N MET A 1 6.25 9.83 13.78
CA MET A 1 5.96 8.37 13.77
C MET A 1 7.09 7.65 13.06
N ARG A 2 7.60 6.55 13.60
CA ARG A 2 8.56 5.72 12.89
C ARG A 2 7.92 5.10 11.65
N ARG A 3 8.69 4.97 10.55
CA ARG A 3 8.29 4.30 9.32
C ARG A 3 9.36 3.29 8.93
N ASP A 4 8.96 2.07 8.58
CA ASP A 4 9.88 1.01 8.16
C ASP A 4 10.63 1.40 6.87
N ALA A 5 10.00 2.18 6.00
CA ALA A 5 10.61 2.75 4.80
C ALA A 5 11.83 3.66 5.09
N MET A 6 12.03 4.17 6.32
CA MET A 6 13.24 4.92 6.68
C MET A 6 14.51 4.09 6.54
N GLN A 7 14.46 2.79 6.87
CA GLN A 7 15.63 1.92 6.70
C GLN A 7 16.02 1.81 5.23
N GLU A 8 15.04 1.75 4.33
CA GLU A 8 15.30 1.73 2.88
C GLU A 8 15.98 2.99 2.38
N LEU A 9 15.63 4.14 2.96
CA LEU A 9 16.26 5.42 2.64
C LEU A 9 17.70 5.48 3.15
N TYR A 10 17.99 4.96 4.35
CA TYR A 10 19.36 4.83 4.84
C TYR A 10 20.18 3.89 3.97
N ASP A 11 19.64 2.72 3.61
CA ASP A 11 20.29 1.75 2.73
C ASP A 11 20.57 2.35 1.34
N TRP A 12 19.62 3.10 0.78
CA TRP A 12 19.78 3.83 -0.48
C TRP A 12 20.90 4.87 -0.39
N LYS A 13 20.96 5.64 0.70
CA LYS A 13 22.00 6.66 0.90
C LYS A 13 23.40 6.05 0.86
N GLU A 14 23.60 4.91 1.49
CA GLU A 14 24.90 4.23 1.59
C GLU A 14 25.29 3.43 0.34
N LYS A 15 24.33 3.22 -0.59
CA LYS A 15 24.56 2.44 -1.81
C LYS A 15 25.49 3.17 -2.78
N SER A 16 26.65 2.55 -3.10
CA SER A 16 27.65 3.13 -4.01
C SER A 16 27.15 3.34 -5.44
N THR A 17 26.19 2.52 -5.88
CA THR A 17 25.54 2.59 -7.20
C THR A 17 24.16 3.25 -7.15
N ARG A 18 23.90 4.12 -6.13
CA ARG A 18 22.59 4.76 -6.00
C ARG A 18 22.26 5.60 -7.21
N LYS A 19 20.99 5.66 -7.51
CA LYS A 19 20.40 6.50 -8.53
C LYS A 19 19.48 7.52 -7.85
N PRO A 20 19.06 8.60 -8.53
CA PRO A 20 17.98 9.43 -8.02
C PRO A 20 16.81 8.55 -7.58
N LEU A 21 16.29 8.83 -6.39
CA LEU A 21 15.22 8.02 -5.79
C LEU A 21 13.86 8.66 -6.02
N ILE A 22 12.89 7.84 -6.37
CA ILE A 22 11.49 8.25 -6.48
C ILE A 22 10.67 7.52 -5.43
N ILE A 23 10.03 8.26 -4.52
CA ILE A 23 9.09 7.72 -3.54
C ILE A 23 7.69 7.78 -4.14
N ARG A 24 7.12 6.60 -4.41
CA ARG A 24 5.76 6.42 -4.92
C ARG A 24 4.79 6.10 -3.80
N GLY A 25 3.52 6.32 -4.01
CA GLY A 25 2.44 5.96 -3.08
C GLY A 25 1.27 6.93 -3.19
N ALA A 26 0.12 6.54 -2.69
CA ALA A 26 -1.08 7.35 -2.70
C ALA A 26 -0.89 8.72 -2.02
N ARG A 27 -1.80 9.64 -2.28
CA ARG A 27 -1.82 10.92 -1.56
C ARG A 27 -2.04 10.68 -0.06
N GLN A 28 -1.42 11.52 0.79
CA GLN A 28 -1.55 11.51 2.26
C GLN A 28 -0.96 10.29 2.99
N VAL A 29 -0.17 9.44 2.34
CA VAL A 29 0.55 8.32 3.01
C VAL A 29 1.84 8.75 3.71
N GLY A 30 2.22 10.05 3.64
CA GLY A 30 3.35 10.62 4.37
C GLY A 30 4.65 10.74 3.59
N LYS A 31 4.63 10.80 2.24
CA LYS A 31 5.83 10.94 1.39
C LYS A 31 6.68 12.17 1.73
N THR A 32 6.05 13.34 1.79
CA THR A 32 6.73 14.60 2.13
C THR A 32 7.36 14.56 3.51
N TRP A 33 6.66 13.97 4.49
CA TRP A 33 7.21 13.79 5.84
C TRP A 33 8.44 12.89 5.81
N LEU A 34 8.36 11.75 5.12
CA LEU A 34 9.46 10.79 5.01
C LEU A 34 10.72 11.41 4.36
N MET A 35 10.54 12.22 3.29
CA MET A 35 11.64 12.94 2.66
C MET A 35 12.30 13.97 3.60
N LYS A 36 11.49 14.72 4.33
CA LYS A 36 12.00 15.71 5.29
C LYS A 36 12.69 15.05 6.48
N GLU A 37 12.19 13.90 6.93
CA GLU A 37 12.77 13.15 8.05
C GLU A 37 14.16 12.60 7.71
N ILE A 38 14.34 11.95 6.55
CA ILE A 38 15.67 11.50 6.12
C ILE A 38 16.62 12.67 5.91
N ALA A 39 16.12 13.80 5.42
CA ALA A 39 16.92 15.01 5.26
C ALA A 39 17.41 15.54 6.61
N ALA A 40 16.55 15.58 7.62
CA ALA A 40 16.89 16.08 8.96
C ALA A 40 17.81 15.14 9.74
N THR A 41 17.66 13.82 9.55
CA THR A 41 18.38 12.80 10.35
C THR A 41 19.70 12.35 9.72
N ALA A 42 19.82 12.38 8.39
CA ALA A 42 20.94 11.78 7.67
C ALA A 42 21.82 12.77 6.90
N TYR A 43 21.42 14.03 6.76
CA TYR A 43 22.16 15.04 6.00
C TYR A 43 22.37 16.31 6.83
N LYS A 44 23.51 16.97 6.61
CA LYS A 44 23.82 18.27 7.25
C LYS A 44 22.98 19.40 6.67
N GLN A 45 22.60 19.27 5.39
CA GLN A 45 21.88 20.27 4.65
C GLN A 45 21.01 19.62 3.58
N PHE A 46 19.85 20.21 3.30
CA PHE A 46 18.98 19.82 2.19
C PHE A 46 18.39 21.04 1.50
N ALA A 47 18.12 20.92 0.22
CA ALA A 47 17.40 21.88 -0.62
C ALA A 47 16.04 21.27 -0.99
N TYR A 48 14.94 21.91 -0.58
CA TYR A 48 13.57 21.43 -0.80
C TYR A 48 12.85 22.32 -1.80
N ILE A 49 12.32 21.70 -2.85
CA ILE A 49 11.51 22.32 -3.90
C ILE A 49 10.17 21.60 -3.95
N ASN A 50 9.08 22.33 -3.77
CA ASN A 50 7.73 21.86 -4.05
C ASN A 50 7.29 22.41 -5.41
N PHE A 51 7.03 21.53 -6.38
CA PHE A 51 6.62 21.95 -7.71
C PHE A 51 5.15 22.38 -7.81
N GLU A 52 4.33 22.15 -6.79
CA GLU A 52 2.95 22.64 -6.81
C GLU A 52 2.89 24.18 -6.77
N ASP A 53 3.82 24.81 -6.02
CA ASP A 53 3.84 26.26 -5.75
C ASP A 53 5.06 27.01 -6.30
N ASN A 54 5.94 26.37 -7.09
CA ASN A 54 7.19 26.95 -7.55
C ASN A 54 7.26 27.08 -9.08
N GLU A 55 6.64 28.14 -9.60
CA GLU A 55 6.60 28.40 -11.04
C GLU A 55 8.00 28.62 -11.65
N VAL A 56 8.92 29.25 -10.90
CA VAL A 56 10.31 29.47 -11.39
C VAL A 56 11.00 28.14 -11.68
N MET A 57 10.88 27.17 -10.79
CA MET A 57 11.48 25.86 -11.00
C MET A 57 10.77 25.09 -12.11
N LYS A 58 9.44 25.20 -12.27
CA LYS A 58 8.72 24.64 -13.42
C LYS A 58 9.26 25.16 -14.74
N GLU A 59 9.45 26.47 -14.87
CA GLU A 59 10.02 27.09 -16.07
C GLU A 59 11.44 26.60 -16.37
N ILE A 60 12.28 26.44 -15.34
CA ILE A 60 13.65 25.92 -15.50
C ILE A 60 13.63 24.49 -16.06
N PHE A 61 12.78 23.61 -15.52
CA PHE A 61 12.66 22.23 -15.96
C PHE A 61 12.05 22.11 -17.38
N GLN A 62 11.25 23.08 -17.79
CA GLN A 62 10.67 23.11 -19.13
C GLN A 62 11.70 23.46 -20.21
N LYS A 63 12.71 24.32 -19.93
CA LYS A 63 13.67 24.81 -20.90
C LYS A 63 14.59 23.74 -21.45
N ASP A 64 15.36 23.11 -20.57
CA ASP A 64 16.32 22.06 -20.93
C ASP A 64 16.78 21.27 -19.68
N PHE A 65 17.73 20.35 -19.88
CA PHE A 65 18.33 19.53 -18.82
C PHE A 65 19.80 19.89 -18.58
N ASP A 66 20.10 21.18 -18.52
CA ASP A 66 21.38 21.66 -18.04
C ASP A 66 21.41 21.59 -16.52
N ILE A 67 22.14 20.59 -16.00
CA ILE A 67 22.17 20.30 -14.56
C ILE A 67 22.87 21.42 -13.78
N GLU A 68 23.90 22.06 -14.34
CA GLU A 68 24.58 23.17 -13.65
C GLU A 68 23.62 24.35 -13.45
N ARG A 69 22.82 24.66 -14.47
CA ARG A 69 21.80 25.69 -14.39
C ARG A 69 20.67 25.32 -13.42
N ILE A 70 20.24 24.06 -13.42
CA ILE A 70 19.23 23.57 -12.46
C ILE A 70 19.76 23.70 -11.03
N LEU A 71 21.00 23.30 -10.76
CA LEU A 71 21.63 23.41 -9.43
C LEU A 71 21.76 24.87 -9.00
N MET A 72 22.16 25.77 -9.90
CA MET A 72 22.19 27.21 -9.62
C MET A 72 20.80 27.76 -9.30
N ALA A 73 19.78 27.38 -10.06
CA ALA A 73 18.40 27.78 -9.77
C ALA A 73 17.92 27.30 -8.41
N ILE A 74 18.23 26.03 -8.02
CA ILE A 74 17.92 25.49 -6.71
C ILE A 74 18.57 26.34 -5.62
N GLN A 75 19.86 26.73 -5.78
CA GLN A 75 20.55 27.61 -4.83
C GLN A 75 19.86 28.98 -4.70
N LEU A 76 19.49 29.60 -5.81
CA LEU A 76 18.84 30.91 -5.82
C LEU A 76 17.45 30.87 -5.17
N VAL A 77 16.68 29.83 -5.45
CA VAL A 77 15.31 29.66 -4.91
C VAL A 77 15.33 29.31 -3.41
N THR A 78 16.25 28.44 -3.00
CA THR A 78 16.29 27.96 -1.60
C THR A 78 17.18 28.78 -0.69
N GLY A 79 18.05 29.63 -1.24
CA GLY A 79 19.08 30.37 -0.51
C GLY A 79 20.18 29.47 0.09
N LYS A 80 20.31 28.23 -0.38
CA LYS A 80 21.25 27.24 0.15
C LYS A 80 22.30 26.87 -0.89
N VAL A 81 23.56 26.78 -0.50
CA VAL A 81 24.62 26.27 -1.37
C VAL A 81 24.41 24.77 -1.59
N VAL A 82 24.27 24.35 -2.84
CA VAL A 82 24.09 22.96 -3.21
C VAL A 82 25.44 22.34 -3.56
N ASN A 83 25.87 21.37 -2.80
CA ASN A 83 27.09 20.60 -3.03
C ASN A 83 26.79 19.08 -2.92
N THR A 84 27.79 18.23 -3.03
CA THR A 84 27.64 16.77 -3.00
C THR A 84 27.12 16.21 -1.65
N ASP A 85 27.23 16.97 -0.56
CA ASP A 85 26.72 16.61 0.77
C ASP A 85 25.28 17.12 1.00
N THR A 86 24.73 17.85 0.04
CA THR A 86 23.37 18.39 0.11
C THR A 86 22.38 17.39 -0.47
N LEU A 87 21.34 17.06 0.29
CA LEU A 87 20.21 16.31 -0.25
C LEU A 87 19.28 17.25 -1.00
N ILE A 88 19.00 16.94 -2.26
CA ILE A 88 18.01 17.64 -3.09
C ILE A 88 16.68 16.91 -2.99
N LEU A 89 15.63 17.63 -2.60
CA LEU A 89 14.27 17.11 -2.45
C LEU A 89 13.34 17.78 -3.45
N PHE A 90 12.72 16.98 -4.32
CA PHE A 90 11.69 17.39 -5.25
C PHE A 90 10.34 16.81 -4.84
N ASP A 91 9.45 17.65 -4.37
CA ASP A 91 8.10 17.25 -3.98
C ASP A 91 7.09 17.61 -5.07
N GLU A 92 6.04 16.81 -5.21
CA GLU A 92 5.02 16.87 -6.26
C GLU A 92 5.65 16.96 -7.68
N LEU A 93 6.61 16.06 -7.93
CA LEU A 93 7.41 16.05 -9.18
C LEU A 93 6.55 15.94 -10.45
N GLN A 94 5.34 15.38 -10.39
CA GLN A 94 4.41 15.32 -11.53
C GLN A 94 3.93 16.71 -11.98
N GLU A 95 4.00 17.72 -11.12
CA GLU A 95 3.68 19.12 -11.47
C GLU A 95 4.84 19.81 -12.21
N ALA A 96 6.02 19.20 -12.22
CA ALA A 96 7.17 19.70 -12.96
C ALA A 96 7.09 19.26 -14.42
N PRO A 97 7.05 20.18 -15.41
CA PRO A 97 7.18 19.82 -16.81
C PRO A 97 8.45 19.00 -17.02
N ARG A 98 8.33 17.79 -17.60
CA ARG A 98 9.47 16.90 -17.86
C ARG A 98 10.26 16.50 -16.60
N GLY A 99 9.67 16.60 -15.40
CA GLY A 99 10.33 16.32 -14.12
C GLY A 99 10.92 14.93 -14.03
N LEU A 100 10.16 13.89 -14.43
CA LEU A 100 10.65 12.51 -14.49
C LEU A 100 11.86 12.36 -15.44
N THR A 101 11.84 13.03 -16.59
CA THR A 101 12.97 13.03 -17.54
C THR A 101 14.20 13.68 -16.93
N ALA A 102 14.06 14.74 -16.12
CA ALA A 102 15.18 15.40 -15.44
C ALA A 102 15.92 14.45 -14.50
N MET A 103 15.23 13.49 -13.85
CA MET A 103 15.86 12.49 -12.97
C MET A 103 16.87 11.63 -13.74
N LYS A 104 16.60 11.29 -15.01
CA LYS A 104 17.56 10.60 -15.88
C LYS A 104 18.85 11.42 -16.03
N TYR A 105 18.72 12.71 -16.29
CA TYR A 105 19.89 13.58 -16.51
C TYR A 105 20.70 13.82 -15.24
N PHE A 106 20.07 13.85 -14.05
CA PHE A 106 20.80 13.82 -12.80
C PHE A 106 21.65 12.57 -12.68
N GLN A 107 21.12 11.39 -13.01
CA GLN A 107 21.89 10.15 -12.98
C GLN A 107 23.04 10.14 -14.00
N GLU A 108 22.84 10.67 -15.20
CA GLU A 108 23.83 10.59 -16.29
C GLU A 108 24.93 11.64 -16.18
N LYS A 109 24.61 12.85 -15.71
CA LYS A 109 25.51 14.00 -15.74
C LYS A 109 25.98 14.45 -14.36
N ALA A 110 25.28 14.06 -13.30
CA ALA A 110 25.56 14.51 -11.93
C ALA A 110 25.26 13.42 -10.88
N PRO A 111 25.76 12.18 -11.06
CA PRO A 111 25.46 11.05 -10.16
C PRO A 111 25.98 11.24 -8.73
N GLN A 112 26.89 12.20 -8.51
CA GLN A 112 27.41 12.55 -7.20
C GLN A 112 26.40 13.26 -6.29
N TYR A 113 25.34 13.86 -6.85
CA TYR A 113 24.30 14.51 -6.05
C TYR A 113 23.25 13.51 -5.57
N HIS A 114 22.82 13.69 -4.34
CA HIS A 114 21.75 12.91 -3.75
C HIS A 114 20.40 13.58 -4.07
N VAL A 115 19.56 12.90 -4.81
CA VAL A 115 18.25 13.44 -5.22
C VAL A 115 17.15 12.46 -4.80
N ILE A 116 16.17 12.95 -4.06
CA ILE A 116 14.94 12.24 -3.75
C ILE A 116 13.77 13.04 -4.30
N ALA A 117 12.92 12.39 -5.05
CA ALA A 117 11.68 12.96 -5.56
C ALA A 117 10.47 12.20 -5.03
N ALA A 118 9.37 12.90 -4.86
CA ALA A 118 8.07 12.29 -4.54
C ALA A 118 6.95 12.94 -5.34
N GLY A 119 5.86 12.22 -5.46
CA GLY A 119 4.62 12.71 -6.03
C GLY A 119 3.49 11.71 -5.87
N SER A 120 2.29 12.22 -5.70
CA SER A 120 1.11 11.41 -5.41
C SER A 120 0.50 10.74 -6.64
N LEU A 121 0.72 11.29 -7.83
CA LEU A 121 0.20 10.82 -9.11
C LEU A 121 1.32 10.42 -10.09
N LEU A 122 2.49 10.08 -9.57
CA LEU A 122 3.63 9.69 -10.41
C LEU A 122 3.33 8.44 -11.23
N GLY A 123 2.56 7.48 -10.73
CA GLY A 123 2.11 6.33 -11.51
C GLY A 123 1.37 6.75 -12.78
N ILE A 124 0.46 7.72 -12.65
CA ILE A 124 -0.30 8.27 -13.79
C ILE A 124 0.62 9.06 -14.73
N ALA A 125 1.50 9.91 -14.20
CA ALA A 125 2.45 10.69 -14.99
C ALA A 125 3.41 9.81 -15.80
N MET A 126 3.71 8.60 -15.33
CA MET A 126 4.56 7.63 -16.03
C MET A 126 3.96 7.14 -17.36
N HIS A 127 2.64 7.24 -17.55
CA HIS A 127 1.93 6.86 -18.77
C HIS A 127 1.65 8.04 -19.70
N GLN A 128 1.94 9.27 -19.28
CA GLN A 128 1.79 10.49 -20.10
C GLN A 128 3.12 10.80 -20.77
N ASN A 129 3.18 10.78 -22.08
CA ASN A 129 4.17 11.25 -23.08
C ASN A 129 5.61 11.63 -22.67
N ASP A 130 6.02 11.56 -21.41
CA ASP A 130 7.37 11.83 -20.95
C ASP A 130 8.25 10.58 -21.07
N SER A 131 9.49 10.76 -21.55
CA SER A 131 10.50 9.68 -21.57
C SER A 131 10.78 9.23 -20.15
N PHE A 132 10.11 8.14 -19.73
CA PHE A 132 10.32 7.54 -18.43
C PHE A 132 11.79 7.10 -18.25
N PRO A 133 12.45 7.42 -17.13
CA PRO A 133 13.88 7.14 -16.90
C PRO A 133 14.16 5.67 -16.59
N VAL A 134 13.81 4.75 -17.51
CA VAL A 134 14.01 3.31 -17.34
C VAL A 134 15.46 2.98 -16.93
N GLY A 135 15.62 2.30 -15.81
CA GLY A 135 16.92 1.89 -15.29
C GLY A 135 17.82 3.02 -14.77
N LYS A 136 17.34 4.28 -14.73
CA LYS A 136 18.10 5.47 -14.30
C LYS A 136 17.67 6.03 -12.96
N VAL A 137 16.65 5.44 -12.33
CA VAL A 137 16.14 5.80 -11.02
C VAL A 137 15.92 4.57 -10.16
N ASP A 138 16.00 4.74 -8.85
CA ASP A 138 15.57 3.76 -7.85
C ASP A 138 14.16 4.13 -7.36
N PHE A 139 13.40 3.16 -6.81
CA PHE A 139 12.05 3.36 -6.30
C PHE A 139 11.88 2.85 -4.90
N ILE A 140 11.08 3.58 -4.11
CA ILE A 140 10.50 3.10 -2.86
C ILE A 140 8.99 3.31 -2.94
N ASP A 141 8.23 2.26 -2.63
CA ASP A 141 6.78 2.34 -2.53
C ASP A 141 6.38 2.57 -1.07
N LEU A 142 5.67 3.66 -0.83
CA LEU A 142 5.19 4.02 0.50
C LEU A 142 3.69 3.72 0.62
N TYR A 143 3.36 2.87 1.58
CA TYR A 143 2.00 2.44 1.90
C TYR A 143 1.46 3.19 3.14
N PRO A 144 0.15 3.13 3.44
CA PRO A 144 -0.35 3.46 4.79
C PRO A 144 0.42 2.69 5.87
N LEU A 145 0.40 3.17 7.11
CA LEU A 145 1.08 2.50 8.22
C LEU A 145 0.65 1.03 8.30
N SER A 146 1.62 0.14 8.46
CA SER A 146 1.37 -1.26 8.82
C SER A 146 0.85 -1.36 10.25
N PHE A 147 0.36 -2.54 10.64
CA PHE A 147 -0.04 -2.78 12.03
C PHE A 147 1.13 -2.65 13.02
N SER A 148 2.35 -3.04 12.60
CA SER A 148 3.57 -2.82 13.37
C SER A 148 3.84 -1.35 13.61
N GLU A 149 3.85 -0.54 12.54
CA GLU A 149 4.05 0.91 12.61
C GLU A 149 2.94 1.59 13.44
N PHE A 150 1.70 1.11 13.36
CA PHE A 150 0.59 1.58 14.19
C PHE A 150 0.81 1.29 15.67
N LEU A 151 1.21 0.07 16.03
CA LEU A 151 1.53 -0.28 17.42
C LEU A 151 2.61 0.64 18.00
N GLU A 152 3.69 0.86 17.27
CA GLU A 152 4.74 1.79 17.66
C GLU A 152 4.20 3.23 17.79
N ALA A 153 3.38 3.68 16.83
CA ALA A 153 2.82 5.01 16.83
C ALA A 153 1.92 5.30 18.04
N ILE A 154 1.15 4.30 18.50
CA ILE A 154 0.30 4.44 19.70
C ILE A 154 1.02 4.18 21.03
N GLY A 155 2.38 4.08 21.01
CA GLY A 155 3.21 3.85 22.19
C GLY A 155 3.17 2.42 22.71
N GLN A 156 2.99 1.44 21.82
CA GLN A 156 2.93 0.01 22.13
C GLN A 156 4.11 -0.77 21.50
N GLU A 157 5.30 -0.15 21.46
CA GLU A 157 6.53 -0.76 20.93
C GLU A 157 6.88 -2.13 21.58
N PRO A 158 6.59 -2.37 22.88
CA PRO A 158 6.81 -3.69 23.47
C PRO A 158 6.02 -4.79 22.78
N PHE A 159 4.77 -4.51 22.33
CA PHE A 159 3.95 -5.47 21.62
C PHE A 159 4.44 -5.69 20.18
N ALA A 160 4.87 -4.64 19.49
CA ALA A 160 5.52 -4.77 18.19
C ALA A 160 6.78 -5.65 18.29
N SER A 161 7.63 -5.40 19.29
CA SER A 161 8.83 -6.20 19.57
C SER A 161 8.51 -7.65 19.95
N LEU A 162 7.44 -7.89 20.71
CA LEU A 162 6.97 -9.24 21.07
C LEU A 162 6.56 -10.02 19.82
N LEU A 163 5.78 -9.40 18.93
CA LEU A 163 5.36 -10.01 17.66
C LEU A 163 6.56 -10.31 16.75
N ALA A 164 7.54 -9.39 16.69
CA ALA A 164 8.76 -9.58 15.90
C ALA A 164 9.62 -10.76 16.41
N LYS A 165 9.64 -10.99 17.72
CA LYS A 165 10.33 -12.14 18.33
C LYS A 165 9.60 -13.48 18.17
N GLN A 166 8.33 -13.45 17.78
CA GLN A 166 7.49 -14.64 17.61
C GLN A 166 7.43 -15.57 18.86
N ASP A 167 7.48 -14.99 20.07
CA ASP A 167 7.28 -15.75 21.30
C ASP A 167 5.77 -16.08 21.46
N TRP A 168 5.35 -17.17 20.82
CA TRP A 168 3.93 -17.56 20.73
C TRP A 168 3.28 -17.82 22.07
N ASN A 169 4.03 -18.27 23.08
CA ASN A 169 3.50 -18.49 24.43
C ASN A 169 3.16 -17.17 25.11
N LEU A 170 4.09 -16.22 25.03
CA LEU A 170 3.87 -14.89 25.59
C LEU A 170 2.82 -14.11 24.78
N ILE A 171 2.81 -14.23 23.46
CA ILE A 171 1.80 -13.65 22.56
C ILE A 171 0.41 -14.13 22.95
N SER A 172 0.23 -15.45 23.18
CA SER A 172 -1.06 -16.04 23.62
C SER A 172 -1.53 -15.46 24.95
N THR A 173 -0.62 -15.23 25.89
CA THR A 173 -0.92 -14.60 27.20
C THR A 173 -1.53 -13.21 27.02
N PHE A 174 -1.07 -12.44 26.03
CA PHE A 174 -1.55 -11.08 25.75
C PHE A 174 -2.57 -11.00 24.59
N ARG A 175 -3.15 -12.13 24.19
CA ARG A 175 -4.10 -12.24 23.08
C ARG A 175 -5.21 -11.20 23.12
N SER A 176 -5.87 -11.01 24.29
CA SER A 176 -6.97 -10.04 24.42
C SER A 176 -6.52 -8.64 24.05
N LYS A 177 -5.38 -8.19 24.58
CA LYS A 177 -4.80 -6.88 24.33
C LYS A 177 -4.46 -6.67 22.85
N LEU A 178 -3.80 -7.67 22.23
CA LEU A 178 -3.44 -7.65 20.82
C LEU A 178 -4.69 -7.65 19.91
N THR A 179 -5.74 -8.37 20.31
CA THR A 179 -7.04 -8.33 19.62
C THR A 179 -7.68 -6.94 19.68
N ASP A 180 -7.61 -6.27 20.83
CA ASP A 180 -8.16 -4.91 20.98
C ASP A 180 -7.38 -3.90 20.11
N PHE A 181 -6.06 -3.99 20.05
CA PHE A 181 -5.25 -3.17 19.13
C PHE A 181 -5.58 -3.46 17.66
N LEU A 182 -5.78 -4.73 17.30
CA LEU A 182 -6.17 -5.11 15.95
C LEU A 182 -7.53 -4.51 15.56
N LYS A 183 -8.52 -4.54 16.47
CA LYS A 183 -9.82 -3.91 16.26
C LYS A 183 -9.70 -2.39 16.10
N GLN A 184 -8.84 -1.74 16.91
CA GLN A 184 -8.55 -0.32 16.76
C GLN A 184 -7.97 -0.03 15.38
N TYR A 185 -6.98 -0.81 14.94
CA TYR A 185 -6.39 -0.65 13.62
C TYR A 185 -7.40 -0.89 12.48
N TYR A 186 -8.30 -1.84 12.61
CA TYR A 186 -9.37 -2.06 11.63
C TYR A 186 -10.24 -0.82 11.44
N PHE A 187 -10.48 -0.07 12.52
CA PHE A 187 -11.27 1.15 12.47
C PHE A 187 -10.46 2.37 12.02
N VAL A 188 -9.30 2.59 12.63
CA VAL A 188 -8.43 3.75 12.39
C VAL A 188 -7.73 3.66 11.04
N GLY A 189 -7.28 2.46 10.67
CA GLY A 189 -6.43 2.25 9.49
C GLY A 189 -4.99 2.71 9.71
N GLY A 190 -4.28 2.87 8.59
CA GLY A 190 -2.88 3.27 8.55
C GLY A 190 -2.63 4.66 7.93
N MET A 191 -3.67 5.48 7.69
CA MET A 191 -3.45 6.83 7.16
C MET A 191 -2.83 7.72 8.23
N PRO A 192 -1.63 8.33 7.97
CA PRO A 192 -0.85 9.03 9.02
C PRO A 192 -1.61 10.11 9.77
N GLU A 193 -2.39 10.93 9.07
CA GLU A 193 -3.19 12.01 9.68
C GLU A 193 -4.24 11.44 10.63
N VAL A 194 -4.92 10.36 10.22
CA VAL A 194 -5.94 9.68 11.02
C VAL A 194 -5.32 9.03 12.26
N VAL A 195 -4.15 8.39 12.10
CA VAL A 195 -3.44 7.77 13.22
C VAL A 195 -2.97 8.83 14.22
N ASN A 196 -2.47 9.99 13.76
CA ASN A 196 -2.09 11.10 14.63
C ASN A 196 -3.27 11.62 15.46
N ALA A 197 -4.40 11.92 14.83
CA ALA A 197 -5.59 12.37 15.53
C ALA A 197 -6.07 11.35 16.56
N PHE A 198 -6.03 10.06 16.21
CA PHE A 198 -6.37 8.99 17.16
C PHE A 198 -5.40 8.94 18.35
N ILE A 199 -4.10 9.17 18.14
CA ILE A 199 -3.12 9.22 19.24
C ILE A 199 -3.42 10.39 20.20
N GLU A 200 -3.71 11.57 19.64
CA GLU A 200 -3.90 12.80 20.40
C GLU A 200 -5.23 12.83 21.17
N HIS A 201 -6.32 12.42 20.53
CA HIS A 201 -7.67 12.65 21.06
C HIS A 201 -8.41 11.37 21.45
N LYS A 202 -8.05 10.20 20.93
CA LYS A 202 -8.76 8.92 21.12
C LYS A 202 -10.25 8.98 20.75
N ASP A 203 -10.62 9.90 19.85
CA ASP A 203 -11.99 10.14 19.40
C ASP A 203 -12.28 9.45 18.07
N TYR A 204 -13.14 8.44 18.12
CA TYR A 204 -13.55 7.69 16.92
C TYR A 204 -14.45 8.48 15.96
N ALA A 205 -15.15 9.51 16.47
CA ALA A 205 -15.97 10.38 15.61
C ALA A 205 -15.06 11.29 14.77
N GLU A 206 -14.02 11.87 15.37
CA GLU A 206 -13.00 12.64 14.67
C GLU A 206 -12.24 11.78 13.66
N VAL A 207 -11.83 10.58 14.05
CA VAL A 207 -11.20 9.59 13.14
C VAL A 207 -12.07 9.38 11.89
N ARG A 208 -13.38 9.16 12.08
CA ARG A 208 -14.31 8.96 10.96
C ARG A 208 -14.42 10.20 10.08
N GLN A 209 -14.47 11.38 10.67
CA GLN A 209 -14.52 12.64 9.93
C GLN A 209 -13.28 12.84 9.08
N LEU A 210 -12.09 12.58 9.61
CA LEU A 210 -10.84 12.69 8.87
C LEU A 210 -10.77 11.67 7.72
N GLN A 211 -11.19 10.43 7.96
CA GLN A 211 -11.27 9.41 6.91
C GLN A 211 -12.21 9.85 5.78
N GLN A 212 -13.37 10.45 6.12
CA GLN A 212 -14.29 10.97 5.11
C GLN A 212 -13.67 12.15 4.33
N ASN A 213 -12.95 13.05 4.99
CA ASN A 213 -12.24 14.15 4.34
C ASN A 213 -11.19 13.64 3.34
N ILE A 214 -10.49 12.53 3.68
CA ILE A 214 -9.53 11.89 2.78
C ILE A 214 -10.24 11.31 1.56
N LEU A 215 -11.35 10.59 1.75
CA LEU A 215 -12.15 10.04 0.65
C LEU A 215 -12.69 11.15 -0.27
N ASP A 216 -13.15 12.25 0.28
CA ASP A 216 -13.63 13.42 -0.47
C ASP A 216 -12.49 14.13 -1.23
N SER A 217 -11.28 14.12 -0.66
CA SER A 217 -10.07 14.62 -1.33
C SER A 217 -9.74 13.78 -2.56
N TYR A 218 -9.78 12.45 -2.46
CA TYR A 218 -9.58 11.56 -3.61
C TYR A 218 -10.64 11.76 -4.69
N ASP A 219 -11.91 11.92 -4.32
CA ASP A 219 -12.99 12.19 -5.29
C ASP A 219 -12.77 13.51 -6.05
N ARG A 220 -12.20 14.54 -5.40
CA ARG A 220 -11.77 15.80 -6.05
C ARG A 220 -10.58 15.58 -6.98
N ASP A 221 -9.60 14.77 -6.58
CA ASP A 221 -8.44 14.44 -7.41
C ASP A 221 -8.86 13.72 -8.70
N PHE A 222 -9.90 12.86 -8.66
CA PHE A 222 -10.47 12.26 -9.87
C PHE A 222 -10.92 13.32 -10.86
N SER A 223 -11.59 14.36 -10.40
CA SER A 223 -12.08 15.45 -11.26
C SER A 223 -10.96 16.35 -11.79
N LYS A 224 -9.86 16.50 -11.02
CA LYS A 224 -8.76 17.39 -11.37
C LYS A 224 -7.77 16.75 -12.33
N HIS A 225 -7.48 15.45 -12.17
CA HIS A 225 -6.34 14.81 -12.82
C HIS A 225 -6.71 13.69 -13.79
N ALA A 226 -7.90 13.11 -13.69
CA ALA A 226 -8.32 12.07 -14.62
C ALA A 226 -8.94 12.66 -15.90
N PRO A 227 -8.89 11.92 -17.03
CA PRO A 227 -9.64 12.31 -18.22
C PRO A 227 -11.13 12.47 -17.89
N ILE A 228 -11.73 13.58 -18.29
CA ILE A 228 -13.12 13.96 -17.95
C ILE A 228 -14.12 12.82 -18.26
N ALA A 229 -13.93 12.12 -19.37
CA ALA A 229 -14.78 11.00 -19.77
C ALA A 229 -14.69 9.77 -18.85
N GLU A 230 -13.58 9.61 -18.12
CA GLU A 230 -13.33 8.48 -17.22
C GLU A 230 -13.75 8.75 -15.76
N VAL A 231 -13.88 10.01 -15.35
CA VAL A 231 -14.22 10.39 -13.96
C VAL A 231 -15.48 9.65 -13.44
N PRO A 232 -16.60 9.56 -14.18
CA PRO A 232 -17.77 8.83 -13.70
C PRO A 232 -17.49 7.32 -13.50
N ARG A 233 -16.69 6.70 -14.38
CA ARG A 233 -16.33 5.28 -14.30
C ARG A 233 -15.38 5.02 -13.13
N ILE A 234 -14.40 5.89 -12.92
CA ILE A 234 -13.49 5.83 -11.76
C ILE A 234 -14.30 5.85 -10.46
N ARG A 235 -15.24 6.78 -10.31
CA ARG A 235 -16.13 6.85 -9.14
C ARG A 235 -16.96 5.60 -8.96
N MET A 236 -17.49 5.04 -10.05
CA MET A 236 -18.29 3.82 -9.99
C MET A 236 -17.46 2.62 -9.52
N VAL A 237 -16.26 2.42 -10.06
CA VAL A 237 -15.33 1.37 -9.60
C VAL A 237 -14.98 1.58 -8.14
N TRP A 238 -14.51 2.78 -7.77
CA TRP A 238 -14.08 3.14 -6.42
C TRP A 238 -15.15 2.84 -5.37
N ARG A 239 -16.36 3.34 -5.56
CA ARG A 239 -17.48 3.15 -4.63
C ARG A 239 -18.00 1.71 -4.58
N SER A 240 -17.74 0.89 -5.59
CA SER A 240 -18.19 -0.50 -5.62
C SER A 240 -17.35 -1.45 -4.77
N ILE A 241 -16.12 -1.09 -4.40
CA ILE A 241 -15.15 -2.00 -3.77
C ILE A 241 -15.68 -2.63 -2.49
N PRO A 242 -16.27 -1.90 -1.52
CA PRO A 242 -16.80 -2.53 -0.31
C PRO A 242 -17.88 -3.59 -0.62
N ALA A 243 -18.77 -3.30 -1.57
CA ALA A 243 -19.82 -4.24 -1.99
C ALA A 243 -19.26 -5.45 -2.76
N GLN A 244 -18.15 -5.28 -3.49
CA GLN A 244 -17.45 -6.40 -4.15
C GLN A 244 -16.82 -7.34 -3.14
N LEU A 245 -16.14 -6.79 -2.12
CA LEU A 245 -15.46 -7.57 -1.07
C LEU A 245 -16.43 -8.21 -0.06
N ALA A 246 -17.62 -7.65 0.11
CA ALA A 246 -18.67 -8.23 0.97
C ALA A 246 -19.29 -9.51 0.42
N LYS A 247 -19.04 -9.86 -0.85
CA LYS A 247 -19.55 -11.08 -1.46
C LYS A 247 -18.77 -12.31 -1.02
N GLU A 248 -19.44 -13.47 -1.11
CA GLU A 248 -18.87 -14.74 -0.68
C GLU A 248 -17.55 -15.09 -1.38
N ASN A 249 -17.47 -14.93 -2.73
CA ASN A 249 -16.26 -15.26 -3.49
C ASN A 249 -15.35 -14.06 -3.80
N ARG A 250 -15.74 -12.84 -3.41
CA ARG A 250 -14.98 -11.58 -3.53
C ARG A 250 -14.35 -11.28 -4.90
N LYS A 251 -14.62 -12.12 -5.91
CA LYS A 251 -14.24 -11.87 -7.29
C LYS A 251 -14.93 -10.60 -7.78
N PHE A 252 -14.18 -9.74 -8.47
CA PHE A 252 -14.76 -8.54 -9.05
C PHE A 252 -15.78 -8.86 -10.14
N ILE A 253 -16.96 -8.29 -10.03
CA ILE A 253 -18.09 -8.52 -10.97
C ILE A 253 -18.55 -7.18 -11.51
N TYR A 254 -18.34 -6.94 -12.80
CA TYR A 254 -18.73 -5.69 -13.47
C TYR A 254 -20.22 -5.38 -13.33
N GLY A 255 -21.09 -6.40 -13.38
CA GLY A 255 -22.53 -6.25 -13.19
C GLY A 255 -22.97 -5.67 -11.84
N VAL A 256 -22.09 -5.69 -10.81
CA VAL A 256 -22.34 -5.01 -9.53
C VAL A 256 -22.21 -3.50 -9.65
N ILE A 257 -21.33 -3.03 -10.54
CA ILE A 257 -21.20 -1.61 -10.82
C ILE A 257 -22.44 -1.08 -11.53
N LYS A 258 -22.84 -1.79 -12.58
CA LYS A 258 -23.99 -1.45 -13.41
C LYS A 258 -24.43 -2.69 -14.18
N GLU A 259 -25.74 -2.92 -14.31
CA GLU A 259 -26.28 -4.00 -15.13
C GLU A 259 -25.77 -3.90 -16.57
N GLY A 260 -25.31 -5.02 -17.14
CA GLY A 260 -24.74 -5.09 -18.49
C GLY A 260 -23.33 -4.53 -18.65
N ALA A 261 -22.67 -4.08 -17.56
CA ALA A 261 -21.29 -3.57 -17.60
C ALA A 261 -20.29 -4.64 -18.07
N ARG A 262 -19.33 -4.23 -18.90
CA ARG A 262 -18.29 -5.08 -19.47
C ARG A 262 -16.90 -4.60 -19.07
N ALA A 263 -15.91 -5.49 -19.10
CA ALA A 263 -14.51 -5.17 -18.77
C ALA A 263 -14.01 -3.93 -19.51
N LYS A 264 -14.14 -3.87 -20.81
CA LYS A 264 -13.71 -2.76 -21.67
C LYS A 264 -14.23 -1.38 -21.27
N ASP A 265 -15.34 -1.33 -20.52
CA ASP A 265 -15.98 -0.07 -20.12
C ASP A 265 -15.30 0.53 -18.88
N PHE A 266 -14.49 -0.26 -18.13
CA PHE A 266 -13.92 0.13 -16.84
C PHE A 266 -12.41 -0.13 -16.72
N GLU A 267 -11.74 -0.69 -17.72
CA GLU A 267 -10.31 -1.00 -17.66
C GLU A 267 -9.47 0.25 -17.38
N LEU A 268 -9.65 1.32 -18.15
CA LEU A 268 -8.93 2.58 -17.94
C LEU A 268 -9.20 3.20 -16.58
N ALA A 269 -10.44 3.09 -16.10
CA ALA A 269 -10.80 3.58 -14.77
C ALA A 269 -10.12 2.80 -13.65
N MET A 270 -10.02 1.48 -13.79
CA MET A 270 -9.29 0.63 -12.84
C MET A 270 -7.79 0.90 -12.88
N GLU A 271 -7.20 0.99 -14.06
CA GLU A 271 -5.77 1.29 -14.20
C GLU A 271 -5.44 2.64 -13.59
N TRP A 272 -6.26 3.67 -13.82
CA TRP A 272 -6.09 4.97 -13.19
C TRP A 272 -6.06 4.87 -11.65
N LEU A 273 -6.98 4.11 -11.04
CA LEU A 273 -7.00 3.92 -9.59
C LEU A 273 -5.79 3.13 -9.07
N ILE A 274 -5.30 2.15 -9.84
CA ILE A 274 -4.09 1.36 -9.52
C ILE A 274 -2.86 2.27 -9.56
N ASP A 275 -2.72 3.06 -10.62
CA ASP A 275 -1.60 3.97 -10.83
C ASP A 275 -1.56 5.10 -9.79
N ALA A 276 -2.75 5.56 -9.34
CA ALA A 276 -2.88 6.48 -8.22
C ALA A 276 -2.56 5.84 -6.85
N GLY A 277 -2.36 4.52 -6.79
CA GLY A 277 -2.09 3.77 -5.57
C GLY A 277 -3.29 3.64 -4.62
N LEU A 278 -4.51 3.88 -5.12
CA LEU A 278 -5.74 3.88 -4.31
C LEU A 278 -6.35 2.49 -4.17
N ILE A 279 -6.07 1.61 -5.11
CA ILE A 279 -6.54 0.22 -5.10
C ILE A 279 -5.42 -0.76 -5.44
N TYR A 280 -5.59 -1.98 -4.97
CA TYR A 280 -4.73 -3.11 -5.30
C TYR A 280 -5.53 -4.17 -6.05
N LYS A 281 -5.03 -4.58 -7.21
CA LYS A 281 -5.57 -5.68 -8.00
C LYS A 281 -4.82 -6.96 -7.67
N VAL A 282 -5.55 -8.01 -7.28
CA VAL A 282 -5.01 -9.34 -7.01
C VAL A 282 -5.59 -10.30 -8.05
N ASN A 283 -4.74 -10.77 -8.95
CA ASN A 283 -5.16 -11.65 -10.05
C ASN A 283 -5.32 -13.10 -9.57
N ARG A 284 -6.25 -13.83 -10.20
CA ARG A 284 -6.37 -15.27 -10.04
C ARG A 284 -5.20 -15.98 -10.70
N VAL A 285 -4.75 -17.09 -10.11
CA VAL A 285 -3.88 -18.07 -10.79
C VAL A 285 -4.60 -19.40 -10.89
N LYS A 286 -4.37 -20.12 -11.99
CA LYS A 286 -5.05 -21.39 -12.27
C LYS A 286 -4.44 -22.57 -11.54
N LYS A 287 -3.15 -22.50 -11.19
CA LYS A 287 -2.43 -23.54 -10.45
C LYS A 287 -1.22 -23.01 -9.69
N GLY A 288 -0.75 -23.76 -8.69
CA GLY A 288 0.44 -23.45 -7.91
C GLY A 288 1.73 -23.92 -8.58
N GLY A 289 2.17 -23.22 -9.63
CA GLY A 289 3.45 -23.48 -10.30
C GLY A 289 4.39 -22.28 -10.22
N ILE A 290 5.71 -22.49 -10.33
CA ILE A 290 6.71 -21.42 -10.34
C ILE A 290 7.07 -21.06 -11.78
N PRO A 291 7.06 -19.77 -12.17
CA PRO A 291 6.54 -18.63 -11.43
C PRO A 291 5.00 -18.55 -11.47
N LEU A 292 4.36 -18.07 -10.42
CA LEU A 292 2.89 -17.93 -10.38
C LEU A 292 2.36 -17.02 -11.49
N SER A 293 3.12 -16.00 -11.88
CA SER A 293 2.76 -15.09 -12.98
C SER A 293 2.51 -15.78 -14.31
N ALA A 294 3.15 -16.94 -14.56
CA ALA A 294 2.94 -17.71 -15.79
C ALA A 294 1.55 -18.38 -15.84
N TYR A 295 0.83 -18.42 -14.74
CA TYR A 295 -0.47 -19.07 -14.59
C TYR A 295 -1.61 -18.08 -14.28
N GLU A 296 -1.36 -16.79 -14.46
CA GLU A 296 -2.37 -15.74 -14.23
C GLU A 296 -3.58 -15.90 -15.15
N ASP A 297 -4.73 -15.62 -14.58
CA ASP A 297 -5.98 -15.47 -15.31
C ASP A 297 -6.42 -14.00 -15.24
N PHE A 298 -6.11 -13.26 -16.28
CA PHE A 298 -6.42 -11.83 -16.36
C PHE A 298 -7.92 -11.51 -16.37
N SER A 299 -8.79 -12.53 -16.58
CA SER A 299 -10.24 -12.37 -16.56
C SER A 299 -10.86 -12.43 -15.17
N ALA A 300 -10.06 -12.80 -14.15
CA ALA A 300 -10.53 -12.99 -12.79
C ALA A 300 -9.57 -12.35 -11.77
N PHE A 301 -10.08 -11.41 -11.01
CA PHE A 301 -9.30 -10.68 -10.01
C PHE A 301 -10.18 -10.20 -8.86
N LYS A 302 -9.55 -9.84 -7.75
CA LYS A 302 -10.15 -9.12 -6.62
C LYS A 302 -9.60 -7.69 -6.60
N LEU A 303 -10.40 -6.72 -6.15
CA LEU A 303 -9.95 -5.35 -5.90
C LEU A 303 -10.04 -5.04 -4.41
N PHE A 304 -8.99 -4.46 -3.88
CA PHE A 304 -8.88 -4.03 -2.51
C PHE A 304 -8.56 -2.54 -2.45
N MET A 305 -8.96 -1.88 -1.37
CA MET A 305 -8.56 -0.49 -1.12
C MET A 305 -7.14 -0.41 -0.58
N LEU A 306 -6.56 0.79 -0.63
CA LEU A 306 -5.24 1.02 -0.05
C LEU A 306 -5.22 0.89 1.48
N ASP A 307 -6.36 1.14 2.16
CA ASP A 307 -6.42 1.23 3.61
C ASP A 307 -7.73 0.67 4.18
N THR A 308 -7.60 -0.08 5.28
CA THR A 308 -8.71 -0.75 5.97
C THR A 308 -9.65 0.27 6.63
N GLY A 309 -9.13 1.32 7.23
CA GLY A 309 -9.93 2.38 7.88
C GLY A 309 -10.77 3.16 6.86
N LEU A 310 -10.17 3.50 5.70
CA LEU A 310 -10.88 4.15 4.61
C LEU A 310 -11.97 3.25 4.02
N MET A 311 -11.72 1.93 3.90
CA MET A 311 -12.76 0.99 3.49
C MET A 311 -13.93 0.96 4.47
N GLY A 312 -13.64 0.96 5.78
CA GLY A 312 -14.65 1.07 6.84
C GLY A 312 -15.45 2.38 6.76
N ALA A 313 -14.79 3.50 6.47
CA ALA A 313 -15.44 4.80 6.29
C ALA A 313 -16.36 4.83 5.06
N MET A 314 -15.87 4.34 3.93
CA MET A 314 -16.64 4.29 2.68
C MET A 314 -17.90 3.42 2.80
N SER A 315 -17.85 2.35 3.59
CA SER A 315 -18.99 1.46 3.85
C SER A 315 -19.90 1.93 4.97
N GLY A 316 -19.60 3.06 5.63
CA GLY A 316 -20.39 3.56 6.74
C GLY A 316 -20.35 2.69 8.00
N LEU A 317 -19.27 1.90 8.19
CA LEU A 317 -19.13 1.00 9.34
C LEU A 317 -19.04 1.79 10.64
N PRO A 318 -19.99 1.63 11.58
CA PRO A 318 -19.94 2.32 12.86
C PRO A 318 -18.89 1.73 13.80
N PRO A 319 -18.25 2.53 14.67
CA PRO A 319 -17.21 2.04 15.59
C PRO A 319 -17.70 0.93 16.51
N GLN A 320 -18.92 1.01 17.00
CA GLN A 320 -19.52 0.04 17.92
C GLN A 320 -19.59 -1.36 17.32
N ALA A 321 -19.93 -1.49 16.03
CA ALA A 321 -20.02 -2.78 15.38
C ALA A 321 -18.67 -3.53 15.37
N LEU A 322 -17.58 -2.80 15.30
CA LEU A 322 -16.23 -3.34 15.20
C LEU A 322 -15.59 -3.55 16.57
N LEU A 323 -15.74 -2.59 17.48
CA LEU A 323 -15.09 -2.61 18.79
C LEU A 323 -15.81 -3.52 19.77
N GLU A 324 -17.14 -3.46 19.81
CA GLU A 324 -17.98 -4.21 20.75
C GLU A 324 -18.46 -5.55 20.17
N GLY A 325 -18.44 -5.69 18.85
CA GLY A 325 -18.98 -6.82 18.12
C GLY A 325 -20.51 -6.70 17.91
N ASN A 326 -20.97 -7.14 16.74
CA ASN A 326 -22.39 -7.19 16.41
C ASN A 326 -22.64 -8.41 15.52
N VAL A 327 -23.73 -9.16 15.78
CA VAL A 327 -24.10 -10.34 14.99
C VAL A 327 -24.31 -9.99 13.51
N LEU A 328 -24.88 -8.81 13.21
CA LEU A 328 -25.10 -8.33 11.83
C LEU A 328 -23.80 -7.92 11.11
N PHE A 329 -22.68 -7.83 11.82
CA PHE A 329 -21.37 -7.51 11.26
C PHE A 329 -20.64 -8.74 10.69
N THR A 330 -21.13 -9.96 10.92
CA THR A 330 -20.42 -11.22 10.64
C THR A 330 -19.96 -11.34 9.19
N ASP A 331 -20.81 -11.05 8.22
CA ASP A 331 -20.47 -11.16 6.79
C ASP A 331 -19.41 -10.14 6.37
N TYR A 332 -19.55 -8.89 6.82
CA TYR A 332 -18.61 -7.82 6.48
C TYR A 332 -17.27 -7.97 7.21
N LYS A 333 -17.24 -8.64 8.36
CA LYS A 333 -16.02 -8.95 9.13
C LYS A 333 -15.01 -9.74 8.31
N GLY A 334 -15.48 -10.68 7.48
CA GLY A 334 -14.62 -11.41 6.55
C GLY A 334 -13.95 -10.49 5.52
N ALA A 335 -14.71 -9.54 4.95
CA ALA A 335 -14.22 -8.59 3.97
C ALA A 335 -13.12 -7.67 4.54
N ILE A 336 -13.37 -7.09 5.71
CA ILE A 336 -12.40 -6.17 6.36
C ILE A 336 -11.13 -6.91 6.83
N THR A 337 -11.27 -8.18 7.25
CA THR A 337 -10.13 -9.00 7.65
C THR A 337 -9.23 -9.35 6.47
N GLU A 338 -9.81 -9.72 5.33
CA GLU A 338 -9.02 -10.00 4.11
C GLU A 338 -8.37 -8.72 3.56
N GLN A 339 -9.07 -7.59 3.59
CA GLN A 339 -8.54 -6.27 3.28
C GLN A 339 -7.33 -5.93 4.15
N TYR A 340 -7.43 -6.15 5.47
CA TYR A 340 -6.34 -5.96 6.41
C TYR A 340 -5.14 -6.86 6.07
N VAL A 341 -5.36 -8.15 5.85
CA VAL A 341 -4.28 -9.08 5.51
C VAL A 341 -3.56 -8.63 4.26
N LEU A 342 -4.29 -8.25 3.20
CA LEU A 342 -3.65 -7.73 1.99
C LEU A 342 -2.84 -6.47 2.27
N GLN A 343 -3.36 -5.52 3.03
CA GLN A 343 -2.65 -4.29 3.37
C GLN A 343 -1.32 -4.58 4.07
N GLN A 344 -1.28 -5.55 5.00
CA GLN A 344 -0.04 -5.98 5.63
C GLN A 344 0.92 -6.66 4.63
N LEU A 345 0.40 -7.55 3.77
CA LEU A 345 1.21 -8.26 2.77
C LEU A 345 1.84 -7.32 1.74
N LYS A 346 1.17 -6.20 1.41
CA LYS A 346 1.68 -5.20 0.44
C LYS A 346 2.96 -4.52 0.90
N SER A 347 3.18 -4.37 2.20
CA SER A 347 4.41 -3.80 2.75
C SER A 347 5.59 -4.79 2.78
N VAL A 348 5.36 -6.08 2.50
CA VAL A 348 6.41 -7.11 2.49
C VAL A 348 7.16 -7.09 1.15
N LYS A 349 8.45 -6.81 1.20
CA LYS A 349 9.30 -6.75 0.01
C LYS A 349 9.44 -8.10 -0.70
N GLY A 350 9.40 -8.06 -2.02
CA GLY A 350 9.62 -9.24 -2.88
C GLY A 350 8.49 -10.27 -2.82
N LEU A 351 7.34 -9.90 -2.26
CA LEU A 351 6.18 -10.77 -2.17
C LEU A 351 5.23 -10.52 -3.35
N ASN A 352 5.05 -11.53 -4.21
CA ASN A 352 4.04 -11.51 -5.27
C ASN A 352 2.74 -12.11 -4.72
N ILE A 353 1.63 -11.39 -4.89
CA ILE A 353 0.34 -11.70 -4.26
C ILE A 353 -0.68 -12.03 -5.33
N TYR A 354 -1.23 -13.23 -5.28
CA TYR A 354 -2.30 -13.76 -6.11
C TYR A 354 -3.37 -14.38 -5.24
N TYR A 355 -4.47 -14.83 -5.85
CA TYR A 355 -5.39 -15.76 -5.22
C TYR A 355 -5.61 -16.98 -6.14
N TRP A 356 -6.13 -18.06 -5.58
CA TRP A 356 -6.46 -19.24 -6.35
C TRP A 356 -7.92 -19.62 -6.17
N SER A 357 -8.58 -20.01 -7.27
CA SER A 357 -9.88 -20.68 -7.19
C SER A 357 -9.94 -21.78 -8.24
N SER A 358 -10.66 -22.87 -7.90
CA SER A 358 -10.90 -23.97 -8.85
C SER A 358 -11.81 -23.50 -9.98
N ASP A 359 -11.67 -24.11 -11.16
CA ASP A 359 -12.55 -23.81 -12.31
C ASP A 359 -14.01 -24.18 -12.05
N THR A 360 -14.26 -25.13 -11.13
CA THR A 360 -15.60 -25.54 -10.71
C THR A 360 -16.18 -24.69 -9.57
N SER A 361 -15.48 -23.63 -9.14
CA SER A 361 -15.82 -22.75 -8.01
C SER A 361 -16.05 -23.46 -6.65
N LYS A 362 -15.62 -24.72 -6.52
CA LYS A 362 -15.75 -25.52 -5.28
C LYS A 362 -14.59 -25.37 -4.30
N GLY A 363 -13.60 -24.56 -4.59
CA GLY A 363 -12.45 -24.30 -3.73
C GLY A 363 -11.81 -22.97 -4.09
N GLU A 364 -11.48 -22.19 -3.05
CA GLU A 364 -10.79 -20.92 -3.17
C GLU A 364 -9.77 -20.80 -2.05
N LEU A 365 -8.61 -20.17 -2.35
CA LEU A 365 -7.66 -19.65 -1.37
C LEU A 365 -7.71 -18.15 -1.42
N ASP A 366 -7.78 -17.51 -0.27
CA ASP A 366 -7.84 -16.05 -0.18
C ASP A 366 -6.62 -15.41 -0.82
N PHE A 367 -5.41 -15.98 -0.55
CA PHE A 367 -4.18 -15.60 -1.23
C PHE A 367 -3.33 -16.83 -1.58
N LEU A 368 -2.58 -16.70 -2.67
CA LEU A 368 -1.49 -17.58 -3.05
C LEU A 368 -0.27 -16.70 -3.30
N LEU A 369 0.71 -16.81 -2.43
CA LEU A 369 1.87 -15.93 -2.41
C LEU A 369 3.08 -16.60 -3.06
N GLN A 370 3.93 -15.81 -3.67
CA GLN A 370 5.26 -16.26 -4.09
C GLN A 370 6.33 -15.30 -3.56
N LYS A 371 7.28 -15.87 -2.82
CA LYS A 371 8.50 -15.19 -2.40
C LYS A 371 9.69 -16.01 -2.91
N GLU A 372 10.43 -15.46 -3.85
CA GLU A 372 11.49 -16.19 -4.56
C GLU A 372 10.98 -17.52 -5.17
N ILE A 373 11.50 -18.65 -4.71
CA ILE A 373 11.11 -20.00 -5.14
C ILE A 373 9.98 -20.62 -4.30
N TYR A 374 9.52 -19.92 -3.25
CA TYR A 374 8.53 -20.48 -2.33
C TYR A 374 7.12 -20.05 -2.72
N ILE A 375 6.22 -21.01 -2.83
CA ILE A 375 4.78 -20.79 -2.99
C ILE A 375 4.12 -21.06 -1.64
N ILE A 376 3.32 -20.10 -1.17
CA ILE A 376 2.70 -20.13 0.14
C ILE A 376 1.19 -19.95 -0.03
N PRO A 377 0.41 -21.03 0.10
CA PRO A 377 -1.05 -20.95 0.09
C PRO A 377 -1.57 -20.41 1.45
N VAL A 378 -2.44 -19.40 1.37
CA VAL A 378 -2.93 -18.67 2.55
C VAL A 378 -4.45 -18.65 2.57
N GLU A 379 -5.00 -18.96 3.74
CA GLU A 379 -6.42 -18.81 4.08
C GLU A 379 -6.59 -17.81 5.23
N VAL A 380 -7.59 -16.96 5.13
CA VAL A 380 -7.91 -15.92 6.13
C VAL A 380 -9.24 -16.24 6.79
N LYS A 381 -9.26 -16.27 8.12
CA LYS A 381 -10.47 -16.48 8.93
C LYS A 381 -10.66 -15.33 9.90
N ALA A 382 -11.78 -14.64 9.77
CA ALA A 382 -12.13 -13.53 10.67
C ALA A 382 -12.50 -13.98 12.09
N GLU A 383 -12.64 -15.28 12.31
CA GLU A 383 -13.07 -15.91 13.56
C GLU A 383 -12.16 -17.06 13.97
N GLU A 384 -12.54 -17.74 15.06
CA GLU A 384 -11.81 -18.90 15.59
C GLU A 384 -12.12 -20.23 14.87
N ASN A 385 -13.03 -20.22 13.89
CA ASN A 385 -13.35 -21.44 13.14
C ASN A 385 -12.15 -21.90 12.31
N LEU A 386 -11.64 -23.06 12.65
CA LEU A 386 -10.42 -23.62 12.09
C LEU A 386 -10.65 -24.59 10.90
N GLN A 387 -11.82 -24.61 10.30
CA GLN A 387 -12.06 -25.43 9.10
C GLN A 387 -11.43 -24.76 7.87
N SER A 388 -10.57 -25.50 7.17
CA SER A 388 -9.80 -25.02 5.99
C SER A 388 -9.83 -26.07 4.89
N LYS A 389 -11.04 -26.42 4.41
CA LYS A 389 -11.25 -27.49 3.42
C LYS A 389 -10.56 -27.21 2.09
N SER A 390 -10.68 -25.96 1.60
CA SER A 390 -10.06 -25.53 0.32
C SER A 390 -8.54 -25.56 0.41
N LEU A 391 -7.97 -25.00 1.49
CA LEU A 391 -6.53 -25.00 1.73
C LEU A 391 -5.98 -26.42 1.82
N ARG A 392 -6.64 -27.30 2.57
CA ARG A 392 -6.24 -28.68 2.69
C ARG A 392 -6.24 -29.39 1.34
N SER A 393 -7.32 -29.28 0.58
CA SER A 393 -7.42 -29.88 -0.75
C SER A 393 -6.37 -29.34 -1.72
N PHE A 394 -6.00 -28.07 -1.60
CA PHE A 394 -4.95 -27.47 -2.42
C PHE A 394 -3.56 -28.02 -2.06
N VAL A 395 -3.23 -28.08 -0.75
CA VAL A 395 -1.94 -28.62 -0.27
C VAL A 395 -1.80 -30.10 -0.63
N GLU A 396 -2.85 -30.92 -0.44
CA GLU A 396 -2.83 -32.34 -0.81
C GLU A 396 -2.59 -32.57 -2.32
N LYS A 397 -3.08 -31.67 -3.19
CA LYS A 397 -2.86 -31.73 -4.65
C LYS A 397 -1.51 -31.15 -5.11
N ASN A 398 -0.81 -30.45 -4.24
CA ASN A 398 0.48 -29.84 -4.52
C ASN A 398 1.51 -30.29 -3.46
N PRO A 399 2.03 -31.55 -3.55
CA PRO A 399 2.95 -32.08 -2.56
C PRO A 399 4.18 -31.19 -2.37
N GLY A 400 4.59 -31.00 -1.13
CA GLY A 400 5.71 -30.13 -0.75
C GLY A 400 5.30 -28.70 -0.37
N LEU A 401 4.04 -28.30 -0.57
CA LEU A 401 3.55 -27.04 -0.06
C LEU A 401 3.07 -27.18 1.38
N HIS A 402 3.28 -26.12 2.16
CA HIS A 402 2.77 -25.99 3.53
C HIS A 402 1.80 -24.80 3.59
N GLY A 403 0.61 -25.03 4.14
CA GLY A 403 -0.44 -23.99 4.21
C GLY A 403 -0.19 -23.02 5.37
N ILE A 404 -0.57 -21.78 5.17
CA ILE A 404 -0.68 -20.79 6.24
C ILE A 404 -2.16 -20.40 6.40
N ARG A 405 -2.59 -20.32 7.65
CA ARG A 405 -3.88 -19.72 7.98
C ARG A 405 -3.68 -18.59 8.96
N PHE A 406 -4.26 -17.44 8.65
CA PHE A 406 -4.40 -16.34 9.59
C PHE A 406 -5.80 -16.34 10.19
N SER A 407 -5.91 -16.36 11.52
CA SER A 407 -7.20 -16.39 12.21
C SER A 407 -7.14 -15.64 13.55
N MET A 408 -8.28 -15.53 14.23
CA MET A 408 -8.32 -15.01 15.61
C MET A 408 -7.85 -16.02 16.66
N SER A 409 -7.54 -17.27 16.25
CA SER A 409 -6.99 -18.29 17.15
C SER A 409 -5.49 -18.14 17.35
N ASP A 410 -4.98 -18.69 18.45
CA ASP A 410 -3.56 -18.70 18.78
C ASP A 410 -2.73 -19.48 17.75
N TYR A 411 -1.41 -19.28 17.82
CA TYR A 411 -0.45 -20.04 17.02
C TYR A 411 -0.62 -21.54 17.21
N ARG A 412 -0.67 -22.27 16.09
CA ARG A 412 -0.71 -23.74 16.10
C ARG A 412 -0.07 -24.29 14.84
N GLN A 413 0.94 -25.12 15.02
CA GLN A 413 1.59 -25.85 13.93
C GLN A 413 1.00 -27.25 13.80
N GLN A 414 0.70 -27.64 12.56
CA GLN A 414 0.26 -28.99 12.16
C GLN A 414 1.16 -29.47 11.01
N GLU A 415 1.08 -30.72 10.63
CA GLU A 415 1.90 -31.31 9.58
C GLU A 415 1.83 -30.56 8.24
N TRP A 416 0.65 -30.12 7.83
CA TRP A 416 0.39 -29.51 6.52
C TRP A 416 0.03 -28.01 6.60
N LEU A 417 -0.16 -27.46 7.80
CA LEU A 417 -0.70 -26.14 8.04
C LEU A 417 -0.11 -25.52 9.32
N THR A 418 0.26 -24.25 9.22
CA THR A 418 0.50 -23.43 10.41
C THR A 418 -0.57 -22.34 10.52
N ASN A 419 -1.22 -22.26 11.68
CA ASN A 419 -2.11 -21.15 12.03
C ASN A 419 -1.34 -20.08 12.76
N TYR A 420 -1.46 -18.85 12.28
CA TYR A 420 -0.93 -17.66 12.91
C TYR A 420 -2.06 -16.72 13.33
N PRO A 421 -1.94 -16.04 14.48
CA PRO A 421 -2.88 -14.98 14.84
C PRO A 421 -2.87 -13.84 13.82
N LEU A 422 -4.03 -13.26 13.53
CA LEU A 422 -4.16 -12.16 12.54
C LEU A 422 -3.23 -10.98 12.81
N TYR A 423 -3.03 -10.61 14.06
CA TYR A 423 -2.15 -9.49 14.43
C TYR A 423 -0.65 -9.75 14.15
N SER A 424 -0.28 -10.96 13.73
CA SER A 424 1.11 -11.30 13.38
C SER A 424 1.42 -11.28 11.86
N VAL A 425 0.45 -10.99 10.98
CA VAL A 425 0.61 -11.11 9.52
C VAL A 425 1.88 -10.43 9.01
N GLY A 426 2.16 -9.21 9.41
CA GLY A 426 3.33 -8.43 8.96
C GLY A 426 4.69 -8.97 9.43
N TYR A 427 4.71 -9.98 10.30
CA TYR A 427 5.94 -10.54 10.88
C TYR A 427 6.27 -11.97 10.41
N ILE A 428 5.47 -12.53 9.49
CA ILE A 428 5.61 -13.93 9.07
C ILE A 428 6.44 -14.10 7.80
N PHE A 429 6.59 -13.05 6.98
CA PHE A 429 7.22 -13.14 5.67
C PHE A 429 8.55 -12.40 5.55
#